data_4aa4aa8542ccecedfcd7d36e8dfe6429
#
_entry.id   4aa4aa8542ccecedfcd7d36e8dfe6429
#
_cell.length_a   1.000
_cell.length_b   1.000
_cell.length_c   1.000
_cell.angle_alpha   90.00
_cell.angle_beta   90.00
_cell.angle_gamma   90.00
#
_symmetry.space_group_name_H-M   'P 1'
#
loop_
_entity.id
_entity.type
_entity.pdbx_description
1 polymer ?
#
loop_
_entity_poly.entity_id
_entity_poly.type
_entity_poly.pdbx_seq_one_letter_code
_entity_poly.pdbx_strand_id
1 'polypeptide(L)'
;MSTPHSDSAFVRACRGERTDVTPVWFMRQAGRSLPEYREVRGTGTILRAIADADLATEITLQPVHRYGVDAAILYSDIMTPVHAIGFGVDIAPGVGPVVEHPFSGRDDLERLRPLDPAADTPYVLETVRNLVTELQVPLIAFAGAPFTVASYLIEGRPSRTYVRTKALMHTDESLWFELMDRLADLAIDSLRSQIDAGAAAAQLFDSWAGALSPADYERFVLPASTKVLGAIEATGVPRIHFGVNTAELFDLIAAAGAEVVGVDWRTPLDRARSRVPAPTSLQGNLDPAIVAAGWEPTRVAALDVLRRGGGNPGGRGGHVFNLGHGVLPETDPATLERVVELVHSTPPGAATEETAS
;
A
#
# COMPACT_ATOMS: atom_id res chain seq x y z
N MET A 1 23.73 -3.60 -6.90
CA MET A 1 24.11 -3.02 -5.58
C MET A 1 23.12 -3.54 -4.56
N SER A 2 23.53 -3.89 -3.34
CA SER A 2 22.61 -4.32 -2.29
C SER A 2 21.71 -3.15 -1.91
N THR A 3 20.39 -3.34 -1.93
CA THR A 3 19.42 -2.32 -1.49
C THR A 3 19.64 -2.05 0.01
N PRO A 4 19.60 -0.81 0.48
CA PRO A 4 19.68 -0.52 1.91
C PRO A 4 18.65 -1.35 2.69
N HIS A 5 19.07 -1.87 3.86
CA HIS A 5 18.21 -2.68 4.75
C HIS A 5 17.67 -4.00 4.16
N SER A 6 18.33 -4.59 3.15
CA SER A 6 17.91 -5.87 2.53
C SER A 6 17.79 -7.05 3.50
N ASP A 7 18.47 -7.00 4.65
CA ASP A 7 18.46 -8.00 5.72
C ASP A 7 17.57 -7.62 6.92
N SER A 8 16.79 -6.55 6.82
CA SER A 8 15.86 -6.16 7.89
C SER A 8 14.79 -7.22 8.13
N ALA A 9 14.23 -7.26 9.35
CA ALA A 9 13.14 -8.18 9.69
C ALA A 9 11.95 -8.03 8.73
N PHE A 10 11.65 -6.79 8.31
CA PHE A 10 10.58 -6.50 7.34
C PHE A 10 10.84 -7.16 5.98
N VAL A 11 12.00 -6.93 5.37
CA VAL A 11 12.34 -7.50 4.05
C VAL A 11 12.42 -9.03 4.11
N ARG A 12 13.00 -9.59 5.15
CA ARG A 12 13.05 -11.05 5.37
C ARG A 12 11.66 -11.66 5.52
N ALA A 13 10.78 -11.04 6.32
CA ALA A 13 9.39 -11.50 6.46
C ALA A 13 8.62 -11.42 5.13
N CYS A 14 8.83 -10.36 4.32
CA CYS A 14 8.26 -10.27 2.99
C CYS A 14 8.68 -11.44 2.09
N ARG A 15 9.92 -11.91 2.20
CA ARG A 15 10.46 -13.07 1.46
C ARG A 15 10.07 -14.43 2.06
N GLY A 16 9.28 -14.44 3.13
CA GLY A 16 8.90 -15.67 3.81
C GLY A 16 10.01 -16.29 4.68
N GLU A 17 11.07 -15.54 4.94
CA GLU A 17 12.16 -15.96 5.80
C GLU A 17 11.80 -15.86 7.29
N ARG A 18 12.46 -16.66 8.12
CA ARG A 18 12.24 -16.61 9.57
C ARG A 18 12.85 -15.34 10.15
N THR A 19 12.09 -14.67 11.02
CA THR A 19 12.50 -13.48 11.76
C THR A 19 12.37 -13.71 13.26
N ASP A 20 13.16 -12.99 14.06
CA ASP A 20 13.13 -13.10 15.53
C ASP A 20 11.92 -12.34 16.12
N VAL A 21 11.41 -11.35 15.39
CA VAL A 21 10.21 -10.57 15.72
C VAL A 21 9.28 -10.51 14.51
N THR A 22 7.99 -10.34 14.74
CA THR A 22 7.07 -9.99 13.65
C THR A 22 7.28 -8.51 13.31
N PRO A 23 7.69 -8.16 12.08
CA PRO A 23 7.87 -6.76 11.72
C PRO A 23 6.52 -6.06 11.61
N VAL A 24 6.48 -4.78 12.00
CA VAL A 24 5.27 -3.96 12.02
C VAL A 24 5.47 -2.60 11.38
N TRP A 25 4.49 -2.18 10.58
CA TRP A 25 4.31 -0.82 10.11
C TRP A 25 2.82 -0.55 9.89
N PHE A 26 2.40 0.70 9.69
CA PHE A 26 0.98 1.01 9.53
C PHE A 26 0.72 1.80 8.25
N MET A 27 -0.24 1.37 7.45
CA MET A 27 -0.73 2.17 6.32
C MET A 27 -1.23 3.53 6.81
N ARG A 28 -0.80 4.61 6.14
CA ARG A 28 -1.08 6.00 6.54
C ARG A 28 -0.55 6.34 7.94
N GLN A 29 0.53 5.69 8.38
CA GLN A 29 1.19 6.00 9.66
C GLN A 29 1.61 7.48 9.74
N ALA A 30 2.11 8.06 8.65
CA ALA A 30 2.30 9.49 8.51
C ALA A 30 0.96 10.14 8.16
N GLY A 31 0.32 10.83 9.11
CA GLY A 31 -1.00 11.35 8.85
C GLY A 31 -1.67 12.08 10.00
N ARG A 32 -2.95 12.38 9.83
CA ARG A 32 -3.74 13.28 10.69
C ARG A 32 -3.92 12.83 12.15
N SER A 33 -3.64 11.59 12.49
CA SER A 33 -3.62 11.13 13.88
C SER A 33 -2.45 11.74 14.67
N LEU A 34 -1.32 12.06 13.98
CA LEU A 34 -0.13 12.64 14.61
C LEU A 34 -0.30 14.16 14.87
N PRO A 35 -0.13 14.65 16.11
CA PRO A 35 -0.08 16.07 16.39
C PRO A 35 1.01 16.80 15.61
N GLU A 36 2.23 16.26 15.59
CA GLU A 36 3.38 16.78 14.88
C GLU A 36 3.14 16.91 13.37
N TYR A 37 2.43 15.96 12.76
CA TYR A 37 2.01 16.08 11.36
C TYR A 37 1.12 17.31 11.14
N ARG A 38 0.17 17.55 12.05
CA ARG A 38 -0.73 18.71 11.93
C ARG A 38 -0.01 20.05 12.09
N GLU A 39 1.05 20.08 12.91
CA GLU A 39 1.88 21.26 13.13
C GLU A 39 2.69 21.63 11.89
N VAL A 40 3.44 20.65 11.31
CA VAL A 40 4.35 20.93 10.18
C VAL A 40 3.62 21.08 8.85
N ARG A 41 2.53 20.31 8.63
CA ARG A 41 1.82 20.35 7.36
C ARG A 41 1.09 21.66 7.10
N GLY A 42 0.63 22.37 8.14
CA GLY A 42 -0.09 23.62 8.01
C GLY A 42 -1.40 23.48 7.20
N THR A 43 -1.79 24.55 6.51
CA THR A 43 -3.08 24.68 5.79
C THR A 43 -3.02 24.40 4.28
N GLY A 44 -1.87 24.06 3.72
CA GLY A 44 -1.69 23.77 2.29
C GLY A 44 -2.43 22.51 1.80
N THR A 45 -2.45 22.26 0.50
CA THR A 45 -2.99 21.02 -0.07
C THR A 45 -2.02 19.85 0.15
N ILE A 46 -2.53 18.62 0.06
CA ILE A 46 -1.69 17.41 0.18
C ILE A 46 -0.64 17.38 -0.94
N LEU A 47 -1.02 17.72 -2.16
CA LEU A 47 -0.10 17.75 -3.31
C LEU A 47 1.03 18.77 -3.13
N ARG A 48 0.76 19.93 -2.51
CA ARG A 48 1.81 20.90 -2.18
C ARG A 48 2.79 20.37 -1.12
N ALA A 49 2.29 19.67 -0.12
CA ALA A 49 3.15 19.05 0.89
C ALA A 49 3.99 17.89 0.30
N ILE A 50 3.46 17.15 -0.67
CA ILE A 50 4.21 16.13 -1.41
C ILE A 50 5.27 16.76 -2.31
N ALA A 51 4.98 17.94 -2.91
CA ALA A 51 5.90 18.66 -3.79
C ALA A 51 7.03 19.38 -3.04
N ASP A 52 6.99 19.43 -1.73
CA ASP A 52 8.05 19.93 -0.85
C ASP A 52 8.81 18.75 -0.28
N ALA A 53 10.00 18.45 -0.83
CA ALA A 53 10.78 17.27 -0.50
C ALA A 53 11.23 17.23 0.96
N ASP A 54 11.58 18.39 1.55
CA ASP A 54 12.00 18.47 2.95
C ASP A 54 10.81 18.19 3.88
N LEU A 55 9.66 18.79 3.60
CA LEU A 55 8.43 18.57 4.36
C LEU A 55 7.95 17.11 4.24
N ALA A 56 7.96 16.54 3.05
CA ALA A 56 7.58 15.15 2.83
C ALA A 56 8.52 14.16 3.53
N THR A 57 9.82 14.48 3.59
CA THR A 57 10.84 13.74 4.35
C THR A 57 10.51 13.79 5.83
N GLU A 58 10.35 14.97 6.41
CA GLU A 58 10.00 15.15 7.83
C GLU A 58 8.73 14.38 8.20
N ILE A 59 7.66 14.53 7.41
CA ILE A 59 6.38 13.83 7.65
C ILE A 59 6.56 12.31 7.61
N THR A 60 7.39 11.79 6.71
CA THR A 60 7.66 10.35 6.62
C THR A 60 8.43 9.82 7.83
N LEU A 61 9.35 10.60 8.39
CA LEU A 61 10.17 10.24 9.54
C LEU A 61 9.39 10.25 10.86
N GLN A 62 8.40 11.12 11.01
CA GLN A 62 7.64 11.29 12.26
C GLN A 62 7.13 9.96 12.85
N PRO A 63 6.37 9.11 12.12
CA PRO A 63 5.87 7.85 12.68
C PRO A 63 6.97 6.84 12.97
N VAL A 64 8.08 6.87 12.23
CA VAL A 64 9.24 5.99 12.49
C VAL A 64 9.87 6.32 13.83
N HIS A 65 10.12 7.59 14.07
CA HIS A 65 10.70 8.07 15.34
C HIS A 65 9.76 7.87 16.53
N ARG A 66 8.45 8.10 16.30
CA ARG A 66 7.46 8.02 17.37
C ARG A 66 7.11 6.58 17.75
N TYR A 67 6.81 5.76 16.74
CA TYR A 67 6.27 4.42 16.97
C TYR A 67 7.34 3.34 17.04
N GLY A 68 8.54 3.57 16.47
CA GLY A 68 9.56 2.54 16.36
C GLY A 68 9.18 1.40 15.42
N VAL A 69 8.47 1.71 14.33
CA VAL A 69 8.04 0.74 13.31
C VAL A 69 9.23 0.21 12.49
N ASP A 70 9.06 -0.96 11.88
CA ASP A 70 10.11 -1.68 11.13
C ASP A 70 10.18 -1.31 9.65
N ALA A 71 9.30 -0.45 9.17
CA ALA A 71 9.35 0.11 7.81
C ALA A 71 8.72 1.50 7.76
N ALA A 72 9.28 2.36 6.91
CA ALA A 72 8.68 3.63 6.52
C ALA A 72 7.94 3.46 5.21
N ILE A 73 6.84 4.17 5.02
CA ILE A 73 6.20 4.33 3.70
C ILE A 73 6.28 5.79 3.28
N LEU A 74 6.67 6.01 2.02
CA LEU A 74 6.80 7.34 1.45
C LEU A 74 5.53 8.17 1.65
N TYR A 75 5.65 9.40 2.13
CA TYR A 75 4.53 10.35 2.15
C TYR A 75 4.26 10.86 0.74
N SER A 76 3.27 10.30 0.10
CA SER A 76 2.82 10.62 -1.26
C SER A 76 1.35 10.24 -1.43
N ASP A 77 0.83 10.31 -2.66
CA ASP A 77 -0.51 9.86 -3.03
C ASP A 77 -0.46 8.99 -4.29
N ILE A 78 -1.37 8.02 -4.40
CA ILE A 78 -1.47 7.13 -5.56
C ILE A 78 -1.77 7.90 -6.86
N MET A 79 -2.33 9.10 -6.75
CA MET A 79 -2.65 9.96 -7.89
C MET A 79 -1.51 10.93 -8.27
N THR A 80 -0.41 10.95 -7.51
CA THR A 80 0.74 11.85 -7.79
C THR A 80 1.26 11.72 -9.23
N PRO A 81 1.47 10.53 -9.81
CA PRO A 81 1.92 10.40 -11.19
C PRO A 81 0.94 11.01 -12.20
N VAL A 82 -0.37 10.76 -12.01
CA VAL A 82 -1.41 11.26 -12.91
C VAL A 82 -1.58 12.78 -12.78
N HIS A 83 -1.44 13.33 -11.57
CA HIS A 83 -1.39 14.77 -11.35
C HIS A 83 -0.18 15.40 -12.06
N ALA A 84 1.00 14.81 -11.92
CA ALA A 84 2.25 15.32 -12.46
C ALA A 84 2.28 15.38 -14.00
N ILE A 85 1.64 14.42 -14.68
CA ILE A 85 1.52 14.46 -16.15
C ILE A 85 0.47 15.47 -16.64
N GLY A 86 -0.24 16.15 -15.76
CA GLY A 86 -1.20 17.21 -16.11
C GLY A 86 -2.61 16.72 -16.44
N PHE A 87 -3.04 15.54 -15.97
CA PHE A 87 -4.38 15.01 -16.25
C PHE A 87 -5.53 15.83 -15.62
N GLY A 88 -5.22 16.75 -14.69
CA GLY A 88 -6.24 17.56 -14.01
C GLY A 88 -6.84 16.84 -12.79
N VAL A 89 -5.95 16.25 -11.97
CA VAL A 89 -6.32 15.63 -10.68
C VAL A 89 -5.92 16.55 -9.54
N ASP A 90 -6.79 16.69 -8.55
CA ASP A 90 -6.52 17.34 -7.26
C ASP A 90 -7.00 16.43 -6.11
N ILE A 91 -6.56 16.74 -4.89
CA ILE A 91 -6.96 16.03 -3.67
C ILE A 91 -7.74 16.97 -2.76
N ALA A 92 -9.07 16.86 -2.85
CA ALA A 92 -9.97 17.70 -2.09
C ALA A 92 -10.04 17.29 -0.60
N PRO A 93 -9.90 18.24 0.36
CA PRO A 93 -9.98 17.94 1.78
C PRO A 93 -11.28 17.23 2.16
N GLY A 94 -11.19 16.09 2.87
CA GLY A 94 -12.34 15.33 3.33
C GLY A 94 -13.06 14.49 2.25
N VAL A 95 -12.69 14.66 0.98
CA VAL A 95 -13.26 13.92 -0.16
C VAL A 95 -12.24 12.89 -0.69
N GLY A 96 -10.99 13.30 -0.89
CA GLY A 96 -9.96 12.54 -1.58
C GLY A 96 -9.75 13.02 -3.02
N PRO A 97 -9.19 12.18 -3.90
CA PRO A 97 -8.95 12.55 -5.28
C PRO A 97 -10.21 12.98 -6.03
N VAL A 98 -10.10 14.09 -6.76
CA VAL A 98 -11.13 14.61 -7.66
C VAL A 98 -10.50 14.90 -9.01
N VAL A 99 -11.25 14.66 -10.08
CA VAL A 99 -10.78 14.85 -11.46
C VAL A 99 -11.64 15.94 -12.10
N GLU A 100 -11.01 17.01 -12.57
CA GLU A 100 -11.70 18.16 -13.17
C GLU A 100 -12.48 17.75 -14.41
N HIS A 101 -11.82 17.00 -15.31
CA HIS A 101 -12.40 16.46 -16.53
C HIS A 101 -12.24 14.93 -16.52
N PRO A 102 -13.25 14.17 -15.99
CA PRO A 102 -13.20 12.73 -15.93
C PRO A 102 -12.97 12.07 -17.29
N PHE A 103 -12.26 10.93 -17.28
CA PHE A 103 -12.06 10.12 -18.46
C PHE A 103 -13.40 9.63 -19.01
N SER A 104 -13.68 9.91 -20.28
CA SER A 104 -14.98 9.66 -20.91
C SER A 104 -14.91 8.89 -22.22
N GLY A 105 -13.74 8.81 -22.85
CA GLY A 105 -13.61 8.18 -24.15
C GLY A 105 -12.17 8.16 -24.70
N ARG A 106 -12.04 7.72 -25.94
CA ARG A 106 -10.76 7.48 -26.59
C ARG A 106 -9.88 8.73 -26.71
N ASP A 107 -10.48 9.89 -26.90
CA ASP A 107 -9.74 11.16 -27.03
C ASP A 107 -9.02 11.53 -25.71
N ASP A 108 -9.53 11.06 -24.57
CA ASP A 108 -8.90 11.30 -23.27
C ASP A 108 -7.61 10.48 -23.06
N LEU A 109 -7.36 9.45 -23.88
CA LEU A 109 -6.11 8.68 -23.80
C LEU A 109 -4.88 9.54 -24.06
N GLU A 110 -4.98 10.56 -24.93
CA GLU A 110 -3.85 11.45 -25.24
C GLU A 110 -3.43 12.29 -24.03
N ARG A 111 -4.30 12.47 -23.04
CA ARG A 111 -3.98 13.14 -21.76
C ARG A 111 -3.11 12.28 -20.84
N LEU A 112 -3.07 10.97 -21.08
CA LEU A 112 -2.22 10.01 -20.36
C LEU A 112 -0.89 9.83 -21.11
N ARG A 113 -0.06 10.86 -21.07
CA ARG A 113 1.31 10.78 -21.60
C ARG A 113 2.21 9.96 -20.66
N PRO A 114 3.34 9.41 -21.17
CA PRO A 114 4.35 8.79 -20.33
C PRO A 114 4.83 9.73 -19.21
N LEU A 115 5.17 9.17 -18.06
CA LEU A 115 5.79 9.88 -16.95
C LEU A 115 7.31 9.97 -17.22
N ASP A 116 7.86 11.16 -17.10
CA ASP A 116 9.30 11.36 -16.92
C ASP A 116 9.55 11.67 -15.44
N PRO A 117 9.93 10.68 -14.61
CA PRO A 117 10.06 10.91 -13.18
C PRO A 117 11.05 12.00 -12.80
N ALA A 118 12.09 12.23 -13.62
CA ALA A 118 13.09 13.25 -13.37
C ALA A 118 12.56 14.67 -13.64
N ALA A 119 11.66 14.81 -14.62
CA ALA A 119 11.06 16.10 -14.99
C ALA A 119 9.73 16.35 -14.25
N ASP A 120 8.88 15.32 -14.13
CA ASP A 120 7.52 15.47 -13.64
C ASP A 120 7.41 15.36 -12.11
N THR A 121 8.23 14.48 -11.48
CA THR A 121 8.19 14.21 -10.04
C THR A 121 9.57 14.27 -9.37
N PRO A 122 10.45 15.25 -9.68
CA PRO A 122 11.80 15.34 -9.10
C PRO A 122 11.77 15.38 -7.57
N TYR A 123 10.76 16.03 -6.99
CA TYR A 123 10.55 16.15 -5.56
C TYR A 123 10.30 14.78 -4.89
N VAL A 124 9.63 13.84 -5.56
CA VAL A 124 9.43 12.47 -5.05
C VAL A 124 10.78 11.76 -4.96
N LEU A 125 11.62 11.87 -6.00
CA LEU A 125 12.95 11.25 -6.03
C LEU A 125 13.90 11.87 -5.00
N GLU A 126 13.80 13.17 -4.78
CA GLU A 126 14.55 13.88 -3.75
C GLU A 126 14.13 13.41 -2.35
N THR A 127 12.83 13.37 -2.07
CA THR A 127 12.29 12.81 -0.80
C THR A 127 12.80 11.39 -0.55
N VAL A 128 12.77 10.51 -1.56
CA VAL A 128 13.27 9.13 -1.41
C VAL A 128 14.76 9.11 -1.07
N ARG A 129 15.59 9.91 -1.74
CA ARG A 129 17.04 9.98 -1.46
C ARG A 129 17.33 10.51 -0.06
N ASN A 130 16.62 11.54 0.38
CA ASN A 130 16.74 12.07 1.74
C ASN A 130 16.39 10.99 2.76
N LEU A 131 15.25 10.33 2.59
CA LEU A 131 14.79 9.26 3.48
C LEU A 131 15.75 8.07 3.55
N VAL A 132 16.29 7.64 2.42
CA VAL A 132 17.24 6.52 2.37
C VAL A 132 18.53 6.85 3.14
N THR A 133 18.91 8.14 3.24
CA THR A 133 20.08 8.58 4.00
C THR A 133 19.81 8.63 5.51
N GLU A 134 18.57 8.97 5.91
CA GLU A 134 18.21 9.23 7.31
C GLU A 134 17.61 8.02 8.01
N LEU A 135 16.84 7.19 7.30
CA LEU A 135 16.13 6.05 7.87
C LEU A 135 17.07 4.94 8.32
N GLN A 136 16.75 4.36 9.48
CA GLN A 136 17.37 3.12 9.98
C GLN A 136 16.51 1.88 9.65
N VAL A 137 15.39 2.08 8.97
CA VAL A 137 14.44 1.04 8.54
C VAL A 137 14.21 1.14 7.03
N PRO A 138 13.79 0.05 6.36
CA PRO A 138 13.52 0.08 4.92
C PRO A 138 12.40 1.05 4.56
N LEU A 139 12.57 1.75 3.43
CA LEU A 139 11.55 2.59 2.83
C LEU A 139 10.73 1.77 1.82
N ILE A 140 9.41 1.87 1.92
CA ILE A 140 8.45 1.28 0.98
C ILE A 140 8.09 2.33 -0.07
N ALA A 141 8.43 2.05 -1.35
CA ALA A 141 7.87 2.73 -2.51
C ALA A 141 6.42 2.29 -2.73
N PHE A 142 5.61 3.12 -3.37
CA PHE A 142 4.28 2.66 -3.76
C PHE A 142 3.74 3.36 -5.00
N ALA A 143 2.73 2.72 -5.61
CA ALA A 143 1.89 3.29 -6.66
C ALA A 143 0.44 2.83 -6.49
N GLY A 144 -0.48 3.57 -7.10
CA GLY A 144 -1.84 3.09 -7.31
C GLY A 144 -1.88 2.01 -8.38
N ALA A 145 -2.64 0.94 -8.11
CA ALA A 145 -2.89 -0.08 -9.12
C ALA A 145 -3.72 0.49 -10.28
N PRO A 146 -3.50 0.02 -11.51
CA PRO A 146 -4.18 0.54 -12.68
C PRO A 146 -5.70 0.61 -12.56
N PHE A 147 -6.35 -0.42 -12.00
CA PHE A 147 -7.80 -0.43 -11.79
C PHE A 147 -8.29 0.66 -10.84
N THR A 148 -7.64 0.81 -9.70
CA THR A 148 -8.01 1.85 -8.72
C THR A 148 -7.81 3.25 -9.31
N VAL A 149 -6.70 3.50 -10.00
CA VAL A 149 -6.45 4.78 -10.67
C VAL A 149 -7.46 5.02 -11.80
N ALA A 150 -7.68 4.04 -12.71
CA ALA A 150 -8.69 4.12 -13.76
C ALA A 150 -10.06 4.49 -13.21
N SER A 151 -10.46 3.84 -12.11
CA SER A 151 -11.74 4.12 -11.47
C SER A 151 -11.86 5.56 -10.97
N TYR A 152 -10.79 6.14 -10.38
CA TYR A 152 -10.79 7.57 -10.02
C TYR A 152 -10.93 8.47 -11.25
N LEU A 153 -10.20 8.16 -12.33
CA LEU A 153 -10.25 8.97 -13.54
C LEU A 153 -11.65 8.93 -14.21
N ILE A 154 -12.28 7.77 -14.25
CA ILE A 154 -13.58 7.57 -14.91
C ILE A 154 -14.74 8.10 -14.06
N GLU A 155 -14.76 7.77 -12.75
CA GLU A 155 -15.82 8.22 -11.84
C GLU A 155 -15.68 9.72 -11.50
N GLY A 156 -14.48 10.28 -11.62
CA GLY A 156 -14.17 11.69 -11.33
C GLY A 156 -14.00 12.01 -9.84
N ARG A 157 -14.36 11.06 -8.97
CA ARG A 157 -14.31 11.16 -7.51
C ARG A 157 -14.42 9.77 -6.87
N PRO A 158 -14.25 9.62 -5.54
CA PRO A 158 -14.56 8.37 -4.86
C PRO A 158 -15.97 7.86 -5.18
N SER A 159 -16.08 6.58 -5.57
CA SER A 159 -17.32 5.93 -5.92
C SER A 159 -17.60 4.75 -4.98
N ARG A 160 -18.89 4.42 -4.80
CA ARG A 160 -19.32 3.22 -4.07
C ARG A 160 -19.83 2.13 -5.00
N THR A 161 -20.23 2.48 -6.21
CA THR A 161 -20.92 1.58 -7.15
C THR A 161 -20.09 1.30 -8.41
N TYR A 162 -19.12 2.16 -8.74
CA TYR A 162 -18.23 2.02 -9.90
C TYR A 162 -19.00 1.81 -11.22
N VAL A 163 -20.17 2.43 -11.36
CA VAL A 163 -21.09 2.18 -12.49
C VAL A 163 -20.45 2.57 -13.81
N ARG A 164 -19.80 3.73 -13.88
CA ARG A 164 -19.15 4.21 -15.11
C ARG A 164 -17.96 3.35 -15.48
N THR A 165 -17.14 2.99 -14.47
CA THR A 165 -15.96 2.14 -14.63
C THR A 165 -16.37 0.77 -15.17
N LYS A 166 -17.33 0.10 -14.53
CA LYS A 166 -17.81 -1.21 -14.97
C LYS A 166 -18.50 -1.15 -16.32
N ALA A 167 -19.25 -0.08 -16.60
CA ALA A 167 -19.85 0.12 -17.92
C ALA A 167 -18.76 0.14 -19.00
N LEU A 168 -17.70 0.93 -18.85
CA LEU A 168 -16.60 0.98 -19.81
C LEU A 168 -15.94 -0.39 -20.01
N MET A 169 -15.64 -1.09 -18.92
CA MET A 169 -15.04 -2.44 -18.95
C MET A 169 -15.81 -3.39 -19.87
N HIS A 170 -17.15 -3.35 -19.82
CA HIS A 170 -18.00 -4.31 -20.54
C HIS A 170 -18.51 -3.80 -21.89
N THR A 171 -18.45 -2.49 -22.18
CA THR A 171 -19.01 -1.92 -23.42
C THR A 171 -17.92 -1.56 -24.44
N ASP A 172 -16.69 -1.24 -24.01
CA ASP A 172 -15.55 -0.96 -24.90
C ASP A 172 -14.27 -1.55 -24.30
N GLU A 173 -14.11 -2.86 -24.42
CA GLU A 173 -12.93 -3.57 -23.92
C GLU A 173 -11.62 -3.07 -24.54
N SER A 174 -11.62 -2.69 -25.80
CA SER A 174 -10.43 -2.16 -26.48
C SER A 174 -9.94 -0.89 -25.82
N LEU A 175 -10.83 0.04 -25.54
CA LEU A 175 -10.52 1.28 -24.82
C LEU A 175 -10.11 1.00 -23.38
N TRP A 176 -10.78 0.06 -22.71
CA TRP A 176 -10.45 -0.34 -21.36
C TRP A 176 -9.01 -0.87 -21.25
N PHE A 177 -8.64 -1.82 -22.11
CA PHE A 177 -7.30 -2.40 -22.06
C PHE A 177 -6.21 -1.39 -22.45
N GLU A 178 -6.47 -0.47 -23.37
CA GLU A 178 -5.55 0.61 -23.68
C GLU A 178 -5.34 1.59 -22.51
N LEU A 179 -6.43 1.94 -21.82
CA LEU A 179 -6.39 2.75 -20.60
C LEU A 179 -5.57 2.05 -19.50
N MET A 180 -5.85 0.77 -19.25
CA MET A 180 -5.16 -0.02 -18.22
C MET A 180 -3.67 -0.18 -18.54
N ASP A 181 -3.31 -0.33 -19.80
CA ASP A 181 -1.93 -0.46 -20.24
C ASP A 181 -1.13 0.83 -20.00
N ARG A 182 -1.68 2.00 -20.36
CA ARG A 182 -1.06 3.31 -20.10
C ARG A 182 -0.91 3.59 -18.59
N LEU A 183 -1.91 3.23 -17.78
CA LEU A 183 -1.84 3.38 -16.33
C LEU A 183 -0.85 2.41 -15.70
N ALA A 184 -0.68 1.22 -16.27
CA ALA A 184 0.36 0.30 -15.85
C ALA A 184 1.76 0.87 -16.13
N ASP A 185 1.99 1.50 -17.29
CA ASP A 185 3.25 2.15 -17.61
C ASP A 185 3.56 3.30 -16.64
N LEU A 186 2.57 4.15 -16.34
CA LEU A 186 2.73 5.21 -15.32
C LEU A 186 3.11 4.66 -13.94
N ALA A 187 2.47 3.56 -13.51
CA ALA A 187 2.78 2.91 -12.24
C ALA A 187 4.19 2.29 -12.24
N ILE A 188 4.62 1.70 -13.37
CA ILE A 188 5.95 1.14 -13.56
C ILE A 188 7.02 2.22 -13.46
N ASP A 189 6.87 3.32 -14.22
CA ASP A 189 7.83 4.42 -14.24
C ASP A 189 7.97 5.03 -12.84
N SER A 190 6.84 5.23 -12.14
CA SER A 190 6.83 5.74 -10.78
C SER A 190 7.51 4.78 -9.79
N LEU A 191 7.19 3.48 -9.81
CA LEU A 191 7.79 2.51 -8.89
C LEU A 191 9.29 2.32 -9.16
N ARG A 192 9.69 2.15 -10.43
CA ARG A 192 11.09 1.97 -10.78
C ARG A 192 11.94 3.16 -10.33
N SER A 193 11.48 4.37 -10.58
CA SER A 193 12.22 5.57 -10.18
C SER A 193 12.39 5.68 -8.66
N GLN A 194 11.38 5.30 -7.87
CA GLN A 194 11.48 5.25 -6.41
C GLN A 194 12.45 4.14 -5.95
N ILE A 195 12.43 2.96 -6.58
CA ILE A 195 13.35 1.86 -6.27
C ILE A 195 14.79 2.24 -6.65
N ASP A 196 14.99 2.83 -7.82
CA ASP A 196 16.31 3.31 -8.28
C ASP A 196 16.85 4.42 -7.38
N ALA A 197 15.97 5.21 -6.76
CA ALA A 197 16.35 6.21 -5.76
C ALA A 197 16.67 5.60 -4.38
N GLY A 198 16.41 4.30 -4.15
CA GLY A 198 16.86 3.53 -2.99
C GLY A 198 15.75 2.91 -2.14
N ALA A 199 14.49 2.93 -2.54
CA ALA A 199 13.43 2.24 -1.81
C ALA A 199 13.67 0.73 -1.76
N ALA A 200 13.39 0.09 -0.63
CA ALA A 200 13.75 -1.29 -0.32
C ALA A 200 12.60 -2.31 -0.47
N ALA A 201 11.39 -1.83 -0.71
CA ALA A 201 10.20 -2.62 -1.03
C ALA A 201 9.25 -1.79 -1.90
N ALA A 202 8.31 -2.44 -2.57
CA ALA A 202 7.30 -1.77 -3.39
C ALA A 202 5.90 -2.28 -3.05
N GLN A 203 4.93 -1.36 -2.90
CA GLN A 203 3.53 -1.71 -2.67
C GLN A 203 2.62 -1.14 -3.75
N LEU A 204 1.81 -2.02 -4.35
CA LEU A 204 0.75 -1.66 -5.28
C LEU A 204 -0.58 -1.56 -4.50
N PHE A 205 -1.19 -0.37 -4.49
CA PHE A 205 -2.46 -0.14 -3.81
C PHE A 205 -3.63 -0.30 -4.77
N ASP A 206 -4.40 -1.38 -4.61
CA ASP A 206 -5.62 -1.66 -5.38
C ASP A 206 -6.87 -1.60 -4.48
N SER A 207 -7.04 -0.46 -3.83
CA SER A 207 -8.04 -0.26 -2.77
C SER A 207 -9.48 -0.53 -3.23
N TRP A 208 -9.76 -0.50 -4.53
CA TRP A 208 -11.11 -0.64 -5.08
C TRP A 208 -11.36 -1.96 -5.81
N ALA A 209 -10.34 -2.84 -5.95
CA ALA A 209 -10.45 -4.14 -6.62
C ALA A 209 -11.56 -5.03 -6.06
N GLY A 210 -11.84 -4.94 -4.75
CA GLY A 210 -12.91 -5.70 -4.11
C GLY A 210 -14.34 -5.31 -4.54
N ALA A 211 -14.49 -4.34 -5.45
CA ALA A 211 -15.76 -4.06 -6.12
C ALA A 211 -16.05 -5.04 -7.27
N LEU A 212 -15.07 -5.86 -7.66
CA LEU A 212 -15.15 -6.77 -8.80
C LEU A 212 -15.44 -8.20 -8.37
N SER A 213 -16.08 -8.95 -9.29
CA SER A 213 -16.10 -10.40 -9.22
C SER A 213 -14.71 -10.98 -9.55
N PRO A 214 -14.37 -12.22 -9.11
CA PRO A 214 -13.14 -12.87 -9.53
C PRO A 214 -12.97 -12.93 -11.05
N ALA A 215 -14.05 -13.24 -11.79
CA ALA A 215 -14.02 -13.30 -13.25
C ALA A 215 -13.70 -11.95 -13.91
N ASP A 216 -14.26 -10.85 -13.38
CA ASP A 216 -13.96 -9.51 -13.89
C ASP A 216 -12.53 -9.10 -13.54
N TYR A 217 -12.07 -9.40 -12.33
CA TYR A 217 -10.70 -9.10 -11.93
C TYR A 217 -9.70 -9.86 -12.80
N GLU A 218 -9.91 -11.17 -13.00
CA GLU A 218 -9.05 -12.01 -13.84
C GLU A 218 -8.95 -11.50 -15.26
N ARG A 219 -10.11 -11.14 -15.86
CA ARG A 219 -10.18 -10.69 -17.25
C ARG A 219 -9.65 -9.28 -17.44
N PHE A 220 -10.09 -8.33 -16.62
CA PHE A 220 -9.95 -6.89 -16.89
C PHE A 220 -8.85 -6.20 -16.07
N VAL A 221 -8.35 -6.81 -15.01
CA VAL A 221 -7.42 -6.17 -14.06
C VAL A 221 -6.11 -6.92 -13.92
N LEU A 222 -6.16 -8.24 -13.76
CA LEU A 222 -4.99 -9.09 -13.56
C LEU A 222 -3.87 -8.85 -14.59
N PRO A 223 -4.13 -8.71 -15.90
CA PRO A 223 -3.06 -8.48 -16.88
C PRO A 223 -2.24 -7.20 -16.60
N ALA A 224 -2.91 -6.11 -16.24
CA ALA A 224 -2.23 -4.84 -15.95
C ALA A 224 -1.45 -4.89 -14.62
N SER A 225 -2.01 -5.50 -13.57
CA SER A 225 -1.31 -5.72 -12.30
C SER A 225 -0.09 -6.63 -12.47
N THR A 226 -0.21 -7.67 -13.30
CA THR A 226 0.91 -8.56 -13.65
C THR A 226 2.00 -7.80 -14.40
N LYS A 227 1.64 -6.93 -15.35
CA LYS A 227 2.59 -6.07 -16.07
C LYS A 227 3.38 -5.18 -15.09
N VAL A 228 2.70 -4.54 -14.13
CA VAL A 228 3.36 -3.68 -13.14
C VAL A 228 4.32 -4.46 -12.25
N LEU A 229 3.84 -5.52 -11.60
CA LEU A 229 4.66 -6.29 -10.66
C LEU A 229 5.80 -7.05 -11.37
N GLY A 230 5.56 -7.58 -12.57
CA GLY A 230 6.58 -8.23 -13.39
C GLY A 230 7.68 -7.26 -13.83
N ALA A 231 7.34 -6.01 -14.13
CA ALA A 231 8.31 -5.01 -14.55
C ALA A 231 9.36 -4.67 -13.48
N ILE A 232 9.01 -4.79 -12.19
CA ILE A 232 9.93 -4.51 -11.08
C ILE A 232 10.56 -5.76 -10.48
N GLU A 233 10.26 -6.96 -10.98
CA GLU A 233 10.78 -8.23 -10.44
C GLU A 233 12.31 -8.28 -10.41
N ALA A 234 12.94 -7.86 -11.50
CA ALA A 234 14.40 -7.89 -11.64
C ALA A 234 15.14 -6.97 -10.65
N THR A 235 14.44 -6.04 -9.98
CA THR A 235 15.03 -5.19 -8.95
C THR A 235 15.32 -5.95 -7.65
N GLY A 236 14.65 -7.09 -7.43
CA GLY A 236 14.81 -7.93 -6.24
C GLY A 236 14.20 -7.35 -4.95
N VAL A 237 13.49 -6.21 -5.02
CA VAL A 237 12.74 -5.69 -3.86
C VAL A 237 11.43 -6.47 -3.69
N PRO A 238 10.97 -6.74 -2.44
CA PRO A 238 9.68 -7.37 -2.21
C PRO A 238 8.52 -6.60 -2.82
N ARG A 239 7.60 -7.31 -3.45
CA ARG A 239 6.42 -6.78 -4.15
C ARG A 239 5.17 -7.08 -3.34
N ILE A 240 4.56 -6.04 -2.79
CA ILE A 240 3.36 -6.11 -1.97
C ILE A 240 2.17 -5.66 -2.80
N HIS A 241 1.07 -6.40 -2.79
CA HIS A 241 -0.18 -5.99 -3.43
C HIS A 241 -1.30 -5.97 -2.39
N PHE A 242 -1.89 -4.82 -2.18
CA PHE A 242 -2.94 -4.60 -1.18
C PHE A 242 -4.25 -4.16 -1.84
N GLY A 243 -5.35 -4.80 -1.43
CA GLY A 243 -6.70 -4.39 -1.77
C GLY A 243 -7.65 -4.44 -0.58
N VAL A 244 -8.78 -3.75 -0.67
CA VAL A 244 -9.83 -3.76 0.35
C VAL A 244 -10.99 -4.61 -0.13
N ASN A 245 -11.55 -5.45 0.74
CA ASN A 245 -12.64 -6.39 0.41
C ASN A 245 -12.28 -7.38 -0.71
N THR A 246 -11.01 -7.81 -0.74
CA THR A 246 -10.45 -8.68 -1.79
C THR A 246 -10.32 -10.14 -1.40
N ALA A 247 -11.10 -10.61 -0.40
CA ALA A 247 -11.02 -11.98 0.07
C ALA A 247 -11.17 -13.04 -1.02
N GLU A 248 -12.02 -12.80 -2.01
CA GLU A 248 -12.25 -13.71 -3.14
C GLU A 248 -11.21 -13.58 -4.26
N LEU A 249 -10.23 -12.66 -4.12
CA LEU A 249 -9.23 -12.33 -5.13
C LEU A 249 -7.79 -12.67 -4.70
N PHE A 250 -7.57 -13.26 -3.51
CA PHE A 250 -6.21 -13.43 -2.97
C PHE A 250 -5.31 -14.31 -3.85
N ASP A 251 -5.85 -15.36 -4.44
CA ASP A 251 -5.15 -16.22 -5.39
C ASP A 251 -4.77 -15.47 -6.68
N LEU A 252 -5.66 -14.66 -7.22
CA LEU A 252 -5.43 -13.82 -8.40
C LEU A 252 -4.43 -12.69 -8.11
N ILE A 253 -4.52 -12.07 -6.92
CA ILE A 253 -3.56 -11.05 -6.47
C ILE A 253 -2.15 -11.66 -6.34
N ALA A 254 -2.05 -12.86 -5.80
CA ALA A 254 -0.78 -13.58 -5.75
C ALA A 254 -0.28 -13.96 -7.16
N ALA A 255 -1.19 -14.41 -8.04
CA ALA A 255 -0.88 -14.75 -9.43
C ALA A 255 -0.39 -13.55 -10.26
N ALA A 256 -0.74 -12.32 -9.88
CA ALA A 256 -0.19 -11.10 -10.49
C ALA A 256 1.32 -10.93 -10.24
N GLY A 257 1.94 -11.75 -9.40
CA GLY A 257 3.36 -11.69 -9.06
C GLY A 257 3.65 -11.01 -7.72
N ALA A 258 2.64 -10.87 -6.86
CA ALA A 258 2.85 -10.38 -5.50
C ALA A 258 3.53 -11.43 -4.62
N GLU A 259 4.64 -11.06 -3.98
CA GLU A 259 5.32 -11.87 -2.97
C GLU A 259 4.65 -11.73 -1.60
N VAL A 260 3.94 -10.61 -1.40
CA VAL A 260 3.18 -10.32 -0.20
C VAL A 260 1.77 -9.89 -0.57
N VAL A 261 0.76 -10.59 -0.06
CA VAL A 261 -0.65 -10.19 -0.20
C VAL A 261 -1.07 -9.41 1.05
N GLY A 262 -1.48 -8.16 0.82
CA GLY A 262 -2.06 -7.32 1.87
C GLY A 262 -3.52 -7.69 2.10
N VAL A 263 -3.88 -7.93 3.35
CA VAL A 263 -5.19 -8.43 3.78
C VAL A 263 -5.90 -7.34 4.58
N ASP A 264 -7.14 -7.03 4.23
CA ASP A 264 -7.96 -6.12 5.03
C ASP A 264 -8.52 -6.80 6.31
N TRP A 265 -9.07 -6.02 7.22
CA TRP A 265 -9.51 -6.51 8.54
C TRP A 265 -10.66 -7.51 8.52
N ARG A 266 -11.36 -7.69 7.39
CA ARG A 266 -12.55 -8.54 7.27
C ARG A 266 -12.22 -10.01 7.22
N THR A 267 -11.02 -10.36 6.73
CA THR A 267 -10.62 -11.75 6.53
C THR A 267 -9.57 -12.17 7.54
N PRO A 268 -9.84 -13.13 8.43
CA PRO A 268 -8.82 -13.68 9.32
C PRO A 268 -7.59 -14.20 8.54
N LEU A 269 -6.37 -13.91 9.05
CA LEU A 269 -5.12 -14.22 8.32
C LEU A 269 -4.91 -15.72 8.05
N ASP A 270 -5.37 -16.60 8.94
CA ASP A 270 -5.33 -18.05 8.73
C ASP A 270 -6.20 -18.48 7.53
N ARG A 271 -7.34 -17.84 7.32
CA ARG A 271 -8.17 -18.05 6.12
C ARG A 271 -7.54 -17.46 4.87
N ALA A 272 -6.96 -16.27 4.97
CA ALA A 272 -6.23 -15.67 3.84
C ALA A 272 -5.04 -16.58 3.44
N ARG A 273 -4.31 -17.13 4.42
CA ARG A 273 -3.20 -18.06 4.21
C ARG A 273 -3.61 -19.30 3.41
N SER A 274 -4.81 -19.82 3.60
CA SER A 274 -5.31 -20.99 2.87
C SER A 274 -5.66 -20.70 1.41
N ARG A 275 -5.76 -19.43 1.03
CA ARG A 275 -6.16 -18.98 -0.31
C ARG A 275 -4.99 -18.49 -1.18
N VAL A 276 -3.82 -18.25 -0.58
CA VAL A 276 -2.62 -17.84 -1.33
C VAL A 276 -1.69 -19.04 -1.52
N PRO A 277 -1.00 -19.14 -2.67
CA PRO A 277 0.00 -20.18 -2.87
C PRO A 277 1.22 -19.97 -1.95
N ALA A 278 1.87 -21.06 -1.51
CA ALA A 278 3.17 -20.93 -0.87
C ALA A 278 4.23 -20.57 -1.93
N PRO A 279 5.22 -19.71 -1.61
CA PRO A 279 5.59 -19.15 -0.29
C PRO A 279 5.04 -17.75 -0.03
N THR A 280 3.93 -17.33 -0.64
CA THR A 280 3.40 -15.95 -0.50
C THR A 280 3.28 -15.53 0.97
N SER A 281 3.83 -14.38 1.32
CA SER A 281 3.71 -13.77 2.63
C SER A 281 2.40 -12.98 2.77
N LEU A 282 1.95 -12.73 4.01
CA LEU A 282 0.77 -11.92 4.29
C LEU A 282 1.16 -10.64 5.04
N GLN A 283 0.46 -9.55 4.73
CA GLN A 283 0.56 -8.29 5.44
C GLN A 283 -0.82 -7.88 5.98
N GLY A 284 -0.89 -7.53 7.24
CA GLY A 284 -2.14 -7.05 7.87
C GLY A 284 -2.30 -7.62 9.27
N ASN A 285 -3.48 -7.55 9.88
CA ASN A 285 -4.71 -6.96 9.34
C ASN A 285 -5.62 -6.45 10.48
N LEU A 286 -5.01 -5.79 11.47
CA LEU A 286 -5.77 -5.26 12.61
C LEU A 286 -6.79 -4.21 12.13
N ASP A 287 -8.03 -4.30 12.63
CA ASP A 287 -9.08 -3.33 12.28
C ASP A 287 -8.74 -1.94 12.85
N PRO A 288 -8.58 -0.91 12.00
CA PRO A 288 -8.29 0.44 12.47
C PRO A 288 -9.40 1.06 13.33
N ALA A 289 -10.65 0.60 13.19
CA ALA A 289 -11.74 1.06 14.05
C ALA A 289 -11.63 0.50 15.48
N ILE A 290 -11.11 -0.72 15.63
CA ILE A 290 -10.80 -1.28 16.95
C ILE A 290 -9.67 -0.51 17.62
N VAL A 291 -8.64 -0.11 16.85
CA VAL A 291 -7.54 0.70 17.37
C VAL A 291 -8.04 2.07 17.89
N ALA A 292 -8.95 2.69 17.16
CA ALA A 292 -9.58 3.95 17.58
C ALA A 292 -10.50 3.79 18.82
N ALA A 293 -10.93 2.58 19.15
CA ALA A 293 -11.74 2.28 20.34
C ALA A 293 -10.92 2.21 21.65
N GLY A 294 -9.58 2.30 21.56
CA GLY A 294 -8.68 2.33 22.71
C GLY A 294 -7.97 1.00 22.98
N TRP A 295 -7.15 0.97 24.05
CA TRP A 295 -6.14 -0.07 24.23
C TRP A 295 -6.68 -1.47 24.46
N GLU A 296 -7.64 -1.67 25.38
CA GLU A 296 -8.04 -3.04 25.77
C GLU A 296 -8.62 -3.84 24.58
N PRO A 297 -9.58 -3.31 23.78
CA PRO A 297 -10.02 -4.01 22.59
C PRO A 297 -8.89 -4.18 21.55
N THR A 298 -8.01 -3.19 21.42
CA THR A 298 -6.86 -3.25 20.50
C THR A 298 -5.91 -4.38 20.88
N ARG A 299 -5.55 -4.51 22.15
CA ARG A 299 -4.65 -5.56 22.65
C ARG A 299 -5.17 -6.97 22.33
N VAL A 300 -6.44 -7.22 22.61
CA VAL A 300 -7.06 -8.52 22.31
C VAL A 300 -7.05 -8.82 20.81
N ALA A 301 -7.42 -7.84 19.98
CA ALA A 301 -7.46 -8.01 18.54
C ALA A 301 -6.05 -8.16 17.94
N ALA A 302 -5.04 -7.40 18.42
CA ALA A 302 -3.67 -7.51 17.96
C ALA A 302 -3.07 -8.89 18.27
N LEU A 303 -3.32 -9.45 19.44
CA LEU A 303 -2.90 -10.81 19.78
C LEU A 303 -3.59 -11.86 18.89
N ASP A 304 -4.87 -11.69 18.55
CA ASP A 304 -5.54 -12.59 17.59
C ASP A 304 -4.93 -12.50 16.18
N VAL A 305 -4.60 -11.30 15.72
CA VAL A 305 -3.90 -11.09 14.44
C VAL A 305 -2.53 -11.78 14.45
N LEU A 306 -1.72 -11.60 15.52
CA LEU A 306 -0.42 -12.26 15.66
C LEU A 306 -0.55 -13.79 15.68
N ARG A 307 -1.52 -14.32 16.43
CA ARG A 307 -1.80 -15.74 16.49
C ARG A 307 -2.16 -16.32 15.12
N ARG A 308 -3.00 -15.63 14.34
CA ARG A 308 -3.45 -16.08 13.01
C ARG A 308 -2.42 -15.85 11.91
N GLY A 309 -1.63 -14.79 12.00
CA GLY A 309 -0.57 -14.45 11.06
C GLY A 309 0.74 -15.18 11.34
N GLY A 310 1.02 -15.35 12.63
CA GLY A 310 2.24 -15.97 13.14
C GLY A 310 2.14 -17.49 13.16
N GLY A 311 3.17 -18.11 12.75
CA GLY A 311 3.31 -19.56 12.65
C GLY A 311 3.42 -19.95 11.18
N ASN A 312 4.67 -20.17 10.78
CA ASN A 312 5.00 -20.77 9.49
C ASN A 312 5.34 -22.25 9.71
N PRO A 313 4.37 -23.12 10.12
CA PRO A 313 4.63 -24.55 10.20
C PRO A 313 4.82 -25.05 8.75
N GLY A 314 6.08 -25.23 8.36
CA GLY A 314 6.44 -25.77 7.06
C GLY A 314 6.79 -24.77 5.94
N GLY A 315 7.23 -23.53 6.27
CA GLY A 315 7.79 -22.61 5.27
C GLY A 315 6.75 -21.96 4.32
N ARG A 316 5.54 -21.67 4.81
CA ARG A 316 4.42 -21.16 4.00
C ARG A 316 4.32 -19.65 3.88
N GLY A 317 5.44 -18.92 3.88
CA GLY A 317 5.46 -17.46 3.80
C GLY A 317 5.47 -16.77 5.17
N GLY A 318 5.87 -15.49 5.20
CA GLY A 318 6.01 -14.67 6.39
C GLY A 318 4.72 -13.94 6.79
N HIS A 319 4.84 -13.15 7.87
CA HIS A 319 3.81 -12.21 8.30
C HIS A 319 4.44 -10.86 8.59
N VAL A 320 3.88 -9.81 8.00
CA VAL A 320 4.14 -8.41 8.33
C VAL A 320 2.89 -7.87 9.02
N PHE A 321 3.02 -7.48 10.29
CA PHE A 321 1.89 -6.89 11.01
C PHE A 321 1.57 -5.51 10.45
N ASN A 322 0.30 -5.25 10.21
CA ASN A 322 -0.20 -3.96 9.77
C ASN A 322 -1.67 -3.80 10.21
N LEU A 323 -2.23 -2.63 10.01
CA LEU A 323 -3.68 -2.47 10.02
C LEU A 323 -4.28 -3.01 8.71
N GLY A 324 -5.54 -3.42 8.77
CA GLY A 324 -6.30 -3.84 7.58
C GLY A 324 -6.72 -2.68 6.66
N HIS A 325 -6.42 -1.44 7.03
CA HIS A 325 -6.54 -0.20 6.24
C HIS A 325 -5.65 0.88 6.86
N GLY A 326 -5.71 2.11 6.38
CA GLY A 326 -4.95 3.23 6.94
C GLY A 326 -5.39 3.62 8.35
N VAL A 327 -4.44 4.16 9.13
CA VAL A 327 -4.70 4.77 10.43
C VAL A 327 -5.81 5.82 10.31
N LEU A 328 -6.78 5.79 11.23
CA LEU A 328 -7.86 6.76 11.26
C LEU A 328 -7.40 8.08 11.93
N PRO A 329 -7.93 9.23 11.50
CA PRO A 329 -7.56 10.53 12.09
C PRO A 329 -7.83 10.63 13.60
N GLU A 330 -8.80 9.86 14.09
CA GLU A 330 -9.24 9.82 15.50
C GLU A 330 -8.39 8.87 16.36
N THR A 331 -7.49 8.11 15.76
CA THR A 331 -6.65 7.15 16.49
C THR A 331 -5.70 7.88 17.42
N ASP A 332 -5.68 7.49 18.70
CA ASP A 332 -4.67 7.94 19.65
C ASP A 332 -3.31 7.35 19.30
N PRO A 333 -2.28 8.18 19.01
CA PRO A 333 -0.95 7.70 18.71
C PRO A 333 -0.35 6.79 19.78
N ALA A 334 -0.64 7.04 21.06
CA ALA A 334 -0.16 6.20 22.17
C ALA A 334 -0.69 4.75 22.08
N THR A 335 -1.88 4.55 21.48
CA THR A 335 -2.37 3.19 21.23
C THR A 335 -1.52 2.46 20.18
N LEU A 336 -1.07 3.15 19.12
CA LEU A 336 -0.20 2.58 18.10
C LEU A 336 1.21 2.29 18.64
N GLU A 337 1.77 3.15 19.49
CA GLU A 337 3.03 2.89 20.20
C GLU A 337 2.95 1.57 20.98
N ARG A 338 1.88 1.39 21.76
CA ARG A 338 1.65 0.15 22.53
C ARG A 338 1.41 -1.06 21.64
N VAL A 339 0.84 -0.91 20.45
CA VAL A 339 0.71 -2.01 19.47
C VAL A 339 2.08 -2.46 19.01
N VAL A 340 2.99 -1.52 18.67
CA VAL A 340 4.36 -1.86 18.25
C VAL A 340 5.09 -2.60 19.36
N GLU A 341 5.03 -2.09 20.60
CA GLU A 341 5.62 -2.76 21.78
C GLU A 341 5.07 -4.18 21.96
N LEU A 342 3.74 -4.36 21.85
CA LEU A 342 3.10 -5.66 21.96
C LEU A 342 3.56 -6.62 20.87
N VAL A 343 3.62 -6.15 19.61
CA VAL A 343 4.05 -6.96 18.46
C VAL A 343 5.50 -7.41 18.64
N HIS A 344 6.41 -6.50 19.01
CA HIS A 344 7.82 -6.82 19.22
C HIS A 344 8.07 -7.73 20.45
N SER A 345 7.26 -7.60 21.50
CA SER A 345 7.38 -8.44 22.69
C SER A 345 6.75 -9.83 22.56
N THR A 346 5.98 -10.06 21.48
CA THR A 346 5.32 -11.35 21.21
C THR A 346 6.15 -12.16 20.22
N PRO A 347 6.79 -13.26 20.62
CA PRO A 347 7.58 -14.08 19.69
C PRO A 347 6.71 -14.62 18.55
N PRO A 348 7.24 -14.67 17.31
CA PRO A 348 6.53 -15.24 16.18
C PRO A 348 6.12 -16.70 16.47
N GLY A 349 4.83 -17.01 16.40
CA GLY A 349 4.28 -18.35 16.67
C GLY A 349 3.95 -18.66 18.14
N ALA A 350 4.37 -17.84 19.11
CA ALA A 350 4.09 -18.10 20.54
C ALA A 350 2.60 -17.88 20.90
N ALA A 351 1.85 -17.13 20.11
CA ALA A 351 0.42 -16.87 20.36
C ALA A 351 -0.51 -18.08 20.17
N THR A 352 0.05 -19.29 19.95
CA THR A 352 -0.74 -20.52 19.78
C THR A 352 -0.96 -21.29 21.09
N GLU A 353 -0.27 -20.94 22.20
CA GLU A 353 -0.26 -21.79 23.41
C GLU A 353 -1.21 -21.33 24.54
N GLU A 354 -1.66 -20.08 24.60
CA GLU A 354 -2.43 -19.55 25.76
C GLU A 354 -3.97 -19.74 25.71
N THR A 355 -4.53 -20.38 24.70
CA THR A 355 -6.00 -20.58 24.61
C THR A 355 -6.45 -22.03 24.79
N ALA A 356 -5.62 -22.89 25.36
CA ALA A 356 -5.95 -24.30 25.67
C ALA A 356 -6.14 -24.57 27.18
N SER A 357 -6.45 -23.56 27.99
CA SER A 357 -6.80 -23.77 29.41
C SER A 357 -8.11 -23.10 29.79
#